data_3e61668dac3de0bfe40f53935817e6c8
#
_entry.id   3e61668dac3de0bfe40f53935817e6c8
#
_cell.length_a   1.000
_cell.length_b   1.000
_cell.length_c   1.000
_cell.angle_alpha   90.00
_cell.angle_beta   90.00
_cell.angle_gamma   90.00
#
_symmetry.space_group_name_H-M   'P 1'
#
loop_
_entity.id
_entity.type
_entity.pdbx_description
1 polymer ?
#
loop_
_entity_poly.entity_id
_entity_poly.type
_entity_poly.pdbx_seq_one_letter_code
_entity_poly.pdbx_strand_id
1 'polypeptide(L)'
;MSGTVIDKHPLPALAGARVSFTGRLATMSQREAFELVRRAGGRPTHAVSRRTAMVVIGMYGWPLLPDGQVSSKLRYAEELIRHGRRIRLVSEALFLELAGLRPRSEPVHKSYPAERICELLGISEPTLHRWEQLSLIRSEDGRYDFQDVVSLRAIADLAARGIRPDVLNRSLRG
;
A
#
# COMPACT_ATOMS: atom_id res chain seq x y z
N MET A 1 -8.21 -1.22 -40.41
CA MET A 1 -8.32 0.05 -39.64
C MET A 1 -9.18 -0.24 -38.42
N SER A 2 -8.59 -0.66 -37.33
CA SER A 2 -9.32 -0.95 -36.09
C SER A 2 -8.96 0.15 -35.08
N GLY A 3 -9.90 1.10 -34.95
CA GLY A 3 -9.78 2.15 -33.94
C GLY A 3 -9.91 1.56 -32.56
N THR A 4 -8.86 1.71 -31.76
CA THR A 4 -8.87 1.43 -30.33
C THR A 4 -9.86 2.39 -29.69
N VAL A 5 -11.01 1.88 -29.30
CA VAL A 5 -11.98 2.61 -28.49
C VAL A 5 -11.35 2.80 -27.11
N ILE A 6 -10.83 3.98 -26.87
CA ILE A 6 -10.45 4.41 -25.54
C ILE A 6 -11.74 4.67 -24.79
N ASP A 7 -12.10 3.75 -23.93
CA ASP A 7 -13.26 3.89 -23.05
C ASP A 7 -13.00 5.09 -22.13
N LYS A 8 -13.70 6.19 -22.41
CA LYS A 8 -13.51 7.50 -21.75
C LYS A 8 -14.24 7.61 -20.40
N HIS A 9 -14.61 6.52 -19.78
CA HIS A 9 -15.24 6.59 -18.47
C HIS A 9 -14.16 6.71 -17.39
N PRO A 10 -14.12 7.83 -16.65
CA PRO A 10 -13.27 7.94 -15.48
C PRO A 10 -13.70 6.86 -14.50
N LEU A 11 -12.78 5.97 -14.12
CA LEU A 11 -13.05 4.96 -13.11
C LEU A 11 -13.56 5.66 -11.84
N PRO A 12 -14.72 5.30 -11.31
CA PRO A 12 -15.35 6.02 -10.19
C PRO A 12 -14.50 6.04 -8.92
N ALA A 13 -13.49 5.17 -8.85
CA ALA A 13 -12.59 5.06 -7.70
C ALA A 13 -11.66 6.27 -7.49
N LEU A 14 -11.34 7.06 -8.52
CA LEU A 14 -10.49 8.24 -8.41
C LEU A 14 -11.25 9.56 -8.54
N ALA A 15 -12.50 9.52 -9.02
CA ALA A 15 -13.31 10.73 -9.22
C ALA A 15 -13.50 11.49 -7.90
N GLY A 16 -13.05 12.75 -7.85
CA GLY A 16 -13.10 13.61 -6.67
C GLY A 16 -12.15 13.24 -5.52
N ALA A 17 -11.46 12.09 -5.62
CA ALA A 17 -10.56 11.61 -4.58
C ALA A 17 -9.28 12.47 -4.49
N ARG A 18 -8.87 12.79 -3.26
CA ARG A 18 -7.55 13.39 -3.02
C ARG A 18 -6.51 12.29 -2.90
N VAL A 19 -5.56 12.28 -3.82
CA VAL A 19 -4.53 11.25 -3.95
C VAL A 19 -3.16 11.84 -3.64
N SER A 20 -2.45 11.27 -2.70
CA SER A 20 -1.06 11.60 -2.39
C SER A 20 -0.15 10.42 -2.74
N PHE A 21 1.11 10.71 -2.99
CA PHE A 21 2.12 9.72 -3.35
C PHE A 21 3.26 9.74 -2.34
N THR A 22 3.75 8.55 -2.00
CA THR A 22 4.94 8.38 -1.16
C THR A 22 5.85 7.32 -1.76
N GLY A 23 7.14 7.48 -1.57
CA GLY A 23 8.13 6.64 -2.23
C GLY A 23 8.29 6.97 -3.72
N ARG A 24 9.23 6.28 -4.36
CA ARG A 24 9.57 6.45 -5.77
C ARG A 24 8.73 5.52 -6.62
N LEU A 25 8.02 6.08 -7.61
CA LEU A 25 7.26 5.28 -8.55
C LEU A 25 8.22 4.54 -9.51
N ALA A 26 7.85 3.33 -9.90
CA ALA A 26 8.65 2.50 -10.78
C ALA A 26 8.36 2.75 -12.27
N THR A 27 7.11 3.08 -12.58
CA THR A 27 6.60 3.13 -13.96
C THR A 27 6.54 4.53 -14.52
N MET A 28 6.54 5.56 -13.68
CA MET A 28 6.38 6.94 -14.11
C MET A 28 6.98 7.94 -13.10
N SER A 29 7.18 9.16 -13.54
CA SER A 29 7.52 10.28 -12.66
C SER A 29 6.31 10.72 -11.81
N GLN A 30 6.56 11.40 -10.70
CA GLN A 30 5.50 11.98 -9.87
C GLN A 30 4.61 12.98 -10.65
N ARG A 31 5.21 13.69 -11.60
CA ARG A 31 4.48 14.63 -12.47
C ARG A 31 3.46 13.90 -13.34
N GLU A 32 3.88 12.82 -13.99
CA GLU A 32 3.00 11.98 -14.82
C GLU A 32 1.88 11.34 -13.99
N ALA A 33 2.21 10.87 -12.78
CA ALA A 33 1.21 10.33 -11.86
C ALA A 33 0.17 11.40 -11.46
N PHE A 34 0.58 12.63 -11.25
CA PHE A 34 -0.33 13.74 -10.96
C PHE A 34 -1.27 14.06 -12.12
N GLU A 35 -0.73 14.07 -13.36
CA GLU A 35 -1.54 14.24 -14.56
C GLU A 35 -2.56 13.08 -14.72
N LEU A 36 -2.13 11.86 -14.42
CA LEU A 36 -3.00 10.70 -14.48
C LEU A 36 -4.17 10.80 -13.48
N VAL A 37 -3.90 11.22 -12.25
CA VAL A 37 -4.95 11.46 -11.24
C VAL A 37 -5.94 12.52 -11.74
N ARG A 38 -5.45 13.62 -12.32
CA ARG A 38 -6.33 14.68 -12.86
C ARG A 38 -7.21 14.16 -14.00
N ARG A 39 -6.64 13.39 -14.94
CA ARG A 39 -7.38 12.78 -16.04
C ARG A 39 -8.47 11.83 -15.56
N ALA A 40 -8.21 11.12 -14.45
CA ALA A 40 -9.16 10.23 -13.80
C ALA A 40 -10.18 10.97 -12.91
N GLY A 41 -10.22 12.30 -12.96
CA GLY A 41 -11.16 13.13 -12.18
C GLY A 41 -10.79 13.31 -10.71
N GLY A 42 -9.59 12.88 -10.30
CA GLY A 42 -9.09 13.03 -8.95
C GLY A 42 -8.31 14.34 -8.73
N ARG A 43 -7.87 14.55 -7.50
CA ARG A 43 -7.09 15.72 -7.08
C ARG A 43 -5.76 15.28 -6.49
N PRO A 44 -4.64 15.37 -7.23
CA PRO A 44 -3.33 15.02 -6.69
C PRO A 44 -2.89 16.04 -5.64
N THR A 45 -2.23 15.57 -4.60
CA THR A 45 -1.69 16.43 -3.52
C THR A 45 -0.27 16.01 -3.15
N HIS A 46 0.57 16.98 -2.84
CA HIS A 46 1.95 16.73 -2.39
C HIS A 46 2.01 16.21 -0.95
N ALA A 47 1.04 16.60 -0.12
CA ALA A 47 1.00 16.25 1.29
C ALA A 47 -0.21 15.38 1.63
N VAL A 48 -0.07 14.53 2.62
CA VAL A 48 -1.18 13.81 3.25
C VAL A 48 -1.89 14.75 4.21
N SER A 49 -3.21 14.70 4.25
CA SER A 49 -4.05 15.51 5.13
C SER A 49 -5.31 14.72 5.54
N ARG A 50 -6.09 15.29 6.45
CA ARG A 50 -7.39 14.72 6.86
C ARG A 50 -8.40 14.57 5.70
N ARG A 51 -8.15 15.20 4.57
CA ARG A 51 -8.98 15.13 3.36
C ARG A 51 -8.42 14.17 2.31
N THR A 52 -7.27 13.55 2.56
CA THR A 52 -6.68 12.54 1.68
C THR A 52 -7.54 11.30 1.69
N ALA A 53 -7.92 10.83 0.51
CA ALA A 53 -8.71 9.62 0.34
C ALA A 53 -7.82 8.40 0.02
N MET A 54 -6.67 8.65 -0.61
CA MET A 54 -5.77 7.59 -1.06
C MET A 54 -4.31 8.03 -0.96
N VAL A 55 -3.47 7.12 -0.51
CA VAL A 55 -2.00 7.26 -0.56
C VAL A 55 -1.45 6.13 -1.42
N VAL A 56 -0.81 6.49 -2.52
CA VAL A 56 -0.14 5.56 -3.42
C VAL A 56 1.30 5.40 -2.96
N ILE A 57 1.72 4.17 -2.81
CA ILE A 57 3.07 3.81 -2.38
C ILE A 57 3.84 3.30 -3.59
N GLY A 58 4.89 4.02 -3.97
CA GLY A 58 5.74 3.69 -5.10
C GLY A 58 6.57 2.44 -4.83
N MET A 59 6.81 1.67 -5.88
CA MET A 59 7.51 0.36 -5.76
C MET A 59 9.01 0.48 -5.54
N TYR A 60 9.65 1.58 -5.94
CA TYR A 60 11.06 1.81 -5.65
C TYR A 60 11.22 2.47 -4.28
N GLY A 61 11.91 1.76 -3.38
CA GLY A 61 12.22 2.29 -2.04
C GLY A 61 11.06 2.17 -1.03
N TRP A 62 10.07 1.31 -1.31
CA TRP A 62 9.03 1.03 -0.34
C TRP A 62 9.52 0.13 0.80
N PRO A 63 9.04 0.37 2.00
CA PRO A 63 8.42 1.58 2.57
C PRO A 63 9.42 2.49 3.23
N LEU A 64 10.69 2.27 2.95
CA LEU A 64 11.81 2.85 3.67
C LEU A 64 12.51 3.92 2.85
N LEU A 65 12.85 5.00 3.50
CA LEU A 65 13.89 5.92 3.05
C LEU A 65 15.24 5.18 3.00
N PRO A 66 16.27 5.72 2.32
CA PRO A 66 17.59 5.07 2.25
C PRO A 66 18.21 4.75 3.62
N ASP A 67 17.77 5.43 4.68
CA ASP A 67 18.18 5.23 6.09
C ASP A 67 17.34 4.17 6.82
N GLY A 68 16.49 3.42 6.13
CA GLY A 68 15.62 2.41 6.71
C GLY A 68 14.37 2.96 7.42
N GLN A 69 14.15 4.27 7.41
CA GLN A 69 12.97 4.87 8.06
C GLN A 69 11.77 4.94 7.12
N VAL A 70 10.60 4.81 7.70
CA VAL A 70 9.33 4.98 6.99
C VAL A 70 9.13 6.45 6.65
N SER A 71 8.69 6.72 5.43
CA SER A 71 8.44 8.10 5.02
C SER A 71 7.46 8.80 5.96
N SER A 72 7.71 10.06 6.26
CA SER A 72 6.84 10.88 7.13
C SER A 72 5.39 10.93 6.63
N LYS A 73 5.19 10.89 5.31
CA LYS A 73 3.85 10.85 4.70
C LYS A 73 3.11 9.57 5.03
N LEU A 74 3.79 8.42 4.98
CA LEU A 74 3.17 7.13 5.29
C LEU A 74 2.84 7.05 6.78
N ARG A 75 3.76 7.43 7.66
CA ARG A 75 3.50 7.51 9.12
C ARG A 75 2.29 8.38 9.44
N TYR A 76 2.21 9.55 8.81
CA TYR A 76 1.09 10.45 9.04
C TYR A 76 -0.23 9.91 8.51
N ALA A 77 -0.21 9.23 7.36
CA ALA A 77 -1.40 8.54 6.85
C ALA A 77 -1.88 7.43 7.81
N GLU A 78 -0.97 6.61 8.30
CA GLU A 78 -1.26 5.56 9.28
C GLU A 78 -1.81 6.13 10.59
N GLU A 79 -1.28 7.25 11.05
CA GLU A 79 -1.79 7.96 12.22
C GLU A 79 -3.23 8.45 12.01
N LEU A 80 -3.52 9.04 10.86
CA LEU A 80 -4.88 9.47 10.52
C LEU A 80 -5.85 8.28 10.44
N ILE A 81 -5.42 7.15 9.88
CA ILE A 81 -6.22 5.91 9.82
C ILE A 81 -6.53 5.43 11.25
N ARG A 82 -5.54 5.41 12.14
CA ARG A 82 -5.74 5.07 13.56
C ARG A 82 -6.75 5.98 14.27
N HIS A 83 -6.85 7.23 13.85
CA HIS A 83 -7.84 8.18 14.32
C HIS A 83 -9.17 8.13 13.55
N GLY A 84 -9.46 7.01 12.87
CA GLY A 84 -10.74 6.75 12.22
C GLY A 84 -10.92 7.41 10.87
N ARG A 85 -9.85 7.92 10.24
CA ARG A 85 -9.93 8.45 8.86
C ARG A 85 -9.90 7.32 7.84
N ARG A 86 -10.75 7.39 6.85
CA ARG A 86 -10.83 6.42 5.75
C ARG A 86 -9.83 6.80 4.66
N ILE A 87 -8.56 6.44 4.83
CA ILE A 87 -7.50 6.62 3.83
C ILE A 87 -7.15 5.23 3.31
N ARG A 88 -7.18 5.06 1.99
CA ARG A 88 -6.74 3.81 1.34
C ARG A 88 -5.25 3.89 1.06
N LEU A 89 -4.48 2.94 1.58
CA LEU A 89 -3.10 2.71 1.17
C LEU A 89 -3.11 1.74 0.00
N VAL A 90 -2.54 2.13 -1.13
CA VAL A 90 -2.55 1.33 -2.35
C VAL A 90 -1.16 1.24 -2.96
N SER A 91 -0.86 0.11 -3.62
CA SER A 91 0.35 -0.03 -4.40
C SER A 91 0.28 0.78 -5.69
N GLU A 92 1.43 1.05 -6.30
CA GLU A 92 1.51 1.65 -7.63
C GLU A 92 0.75 0.82 -8.68
N ALA A 93 0.83 -0.52 -8.62
CA ALA A 93 0.12 -1.41 -9.53
C ALA A 93 -1.41 -1.22 -9.43
N LEU A 94 -1.95 -1.25 -8.21
CA LEU A 94 -3.38 -1.03 -7.99
C LEU A 94 -3.81 0.39 -8.40
N PHE A 95 -2.96 1.39 -8.17
CA PHE A 95 -3.23 2.75 -8.65
C PHE A 95 -3.35 2.81 -10.17
N LEU A 96 -2.46 2.12 -10.91
CA LEU A 96 -2.53 2.04 -12.37
C LEU A 96 -3.82 1.40 -12.85
N GLU A 97 -4.25 0.32 -12.23
CA GLU A 97 -5.54 -0.32 -12.53
C GLU A 97 -6.71 0.64 -12.28
N LEU A 98 -6.73 1.30 -11.14
CA LEU A 98 -7.75 2.29 -10.77
C LEU A 98 -7.76 3.51 -11.71
N ALA A 99 -6.63 3.84 -12.32
CA ALA A 99 -6.50 4.89 -13.31
C ALA A 99 -6.81 4.43 -14.75
N GLY A 100 -7.22 3.17 -14.94
CA GLY A 100 -7.55 2.61 -16.25
C GLY A 100 -6.33 2.25 -17.12
N LEU A 101 -5.15 2.25 -16.54
CA LEU A 101 -3.94 1.79 -17.20
C LEU A 101 -3.70 0.33 -16.83
N ARG A 102 -3.73 -0.55 -17.82
CA ARG A 102 -3.18 -1.90 -17.63
C ARG A 102 -1.67 -1.77 -17.48
N PRO A 103 -1.06 -2.36 -16.42
CA PRO A 103 0.40 -2.42 -16.34
C PRO A 103 0.94 -3.03 -17.64
N ARG A 104 1.91 -2.39 -18.28
CA ARG A 104 2.54 -2.89 -19.52
C ARG A 104 3.42 -4.11 -19.32
N SER A 105 3.62 -4.52 -18.13
CA SER A 105 4.31 -5.75 -17.72
C SER A 105 3.46 -6.40 -16.67
N GLU A 106 3.46 -7.74 -16.65
CA GLU A 106 3.01 -8.46 -15.46
C GLU A 106 3.56 -7.74 -14.24
N PRO A 107 2.73 -7.49 -13.21
CA PRO A 107 3.27 -6.93 -12.00
C PRO A 107 4.43 -7.85 -11.63
N VAL A 108 5.64 -7.33 -11.66
CA VAL A 108 6.73 -7.97 -10.93
C VAL A 108 6.23 -7.90 -9.51
N HIS A 109 5.55 -8.95 -9.10
CA HIS A 109 5.16 -9.14 -7.72
C HIS A 109 6.47 -9.14 -6.96
N LYS A 110 6.89 -7.95 -6.51
CA LYS A 110 8.01 -7.88 -5.59
C LYS A 110 7.54 -8.58 -4.34
N SER A 111 7.80 -9.87 -4.32
CA SER A 111 7.61 -10.68 -3.15
C SER A 111 8.87 -10.57 -2.30
N TYR A 112 8.69 -10.33 -1.04
CA TYR A 112 9.76 -10.17 -0.08
C TYR A 112 9.97 -11.51 0.65
N PRO A 113 11.21 -11.99 0.79
CA PRO A 113 11.48 -13.15 1.63
C PRO A 113 11.27 -12.81 3.12
N ALA A 114 11.00 -13.84 3.93
CA ALA A 114 10.74 -13.71 5.36
C ALA A 114 11.81 -12.89 6.10
N GLU A 115 13.08 -13.16 5.81
CA GLU A 115 14.22 -12.42 6.38
C GLU A 115 14.09 -10.92 6.19
N ARG A 116 13.74 -10.51 4.97
CA ARG A 116 13.58 -9.09 4.63
C ARG A 116 12.39 -8.45 5.35
N ILE A 117 11.31 -9.20 5.53
CA ILE A 117 10.15 -8.77 6.31
C ILE A 117 10.53 -8.58 7.78
N CYS A 118 11.27 -9.51 8.35
CA CYS A 118 11.72 -9.42 9.75
C CYS A 118 12.61 -8.18 9.99
N GLU A 119 13.55 -7.92 9.09
CA GLU A 119 14.37 -6.71 9.14
C GLU A 119 13.52 -5.44 9.05
N LEU A 120 12.59 -5.38 8.07
CA LEU A 120 11.73 -4.23 7.80
C LEU A 120 10.83 -3.86 8.98
N LEU A 121 10.29 -4.87 9.66
CA LEU A 121 9.32 -4.69 10.72
C LEU A 121 9.94 -4.76 12.12
N GLY A 122 11.22 -5.07 12.23
CA GLY A 122 11.90 -5.25 13.52
C GLY A 122 11.32 -6.39 14.34
N ILE A 123 10.84 -7.45 13.69
CA ILE A 123 10.28 -8.64 14.30
C ILE A 123 11.20 -9.85 14.09
N SER A 124 11.09 -10.84 14.95
CA SER A 124 11.84 -12.09 14.78
C SER A 124 11.10 -13.06 13.85
N GLU A 125 11.84 -13.95 13.17
CA GLU A 125 11.26 -15.03 12.37
C GLU A 125 10.25 -15.89 13.14
N PRO A 126 10.50 -16.30 14.39
CA PRO A 126 9.51 -17.03 15.18
C PRO A 126 8.20 -16.24 15.38
N THR A 127 8.27 -14.92 15.50
CA THR A 127 7.10 -14.06 15.61
C THR A 127 6.31 -14.06 14.31
N LEU A 128 6.99 -13.90 13.18
CA LEU A 128 6.37 -13.93 11.85
C LEU A 128 5.69 -15.28 11.60
N HIS A 129 6.38 -16.39 11.88
CA HIS A 129 5.85 -17.74 11.73
C HIS A 129 4.64 -18.00 12.62
N ARG A 130 4.65 -17.47 13.85
CA ARG A 130 3.49 -17.54 14.75
C ARG A 130 2.27 -16.80 14.18
N TRP A 131 2.47 -15.67 13.52
CA TRP A 131 1.37 -14.94 12.88
C TRP A 131 0.79 -15.68 11.68
N GLU A 132 1.61 -16.42 10.92
CA GLU A 132 1.15 -17.34 9.89
C GLU A 132 0.31 -18.47 10.49
N GLN A 133 0.79 -19.11 11.56
CA GLN A 133 0.05 -20.18 12.26
C GLN A 133 -1.30 -19.69 12.79
N LEU A 134 -1.38 -18.43 13.22
CA LEU A 134 -2.63 -17.80 13.63
C LEU A 134 -3.52 -17.38 12.44
N SER A 135 -3.12 -17.66 11.21
CA SER A 135 -3.82 -17.26 9.98
C SER A 135 -4.08 -15.75 9.88
N LEU A 136 -3.24 -14.95 10.50
CA LEU A 136 -3.29 -13.48 10.40
C LEU A 136 -2.72 -13.00 9.08
N ILE A 137 -1.82 -13.77 8.49
CA ILE A 137 -1.17 -13.55 7.21
C ILE A 137 -0.93 -14.90 6.52
N ARG A 138 -0.76 -14.87 5.23
CA ARG A 138 -0.35 -16.06 4.45
C ARG A 138 0.82 -15.68 3.56
N SER A 139 1.82 -16.54 3.50
CA SER A 139 2.89 -16.44 2.51
C SER A 139 2.61 -17.37 1.33
N GLU A 140 3.00 -16.97 0.14
CA GLU A 140 3.13 -17.87 -0.99
C GLU A 140 4.61 -18.25 -1.15
N ASP A 141 4.92 -19.53 -0.99
CA ASP A 141 6.29 -20.06 -1.03
C ASP A 141 7.29 -19.33 -0.12
N GLY A 142 6.86 -18.94 1.09
CA GLY A 142 7.69 -18.20 2.05
C GLY A 142 7.99 -16.76 1.62
N ARG A 143 7.21 -16.22 0.71
CA ARG A 143 7.33 -14.86 0.20
C ARG A 143 6.04 -14.08 0.45
N TYR A 144 6.17 -12.80 0.66
CA TYR A 144 5.11 -11.87 1.03
C TYR A 144 4.98 -10.79 -0.04
N ASP A 145 3.78 -10.51 -0.46
CA ASP A 145 3.53 -9.42 -1.41
C ASP A 145 3.38 -8.07 -0.68
N PHE A 146 3.05 -7.03 -1.44
CA PHE A 146 2.82 -5.70 -0.90
C PHE A 146 1.69 -5.64 0.13
N GLN A 147 0.58 -6.33 -0.12
CA GLN A 147 -0.59 -6.34 0.79
C GLN A 147 -0.26 -7.05 2.09
N ASP A 148 0.51 -8.11 1.99
CA ASP A 148 1.01 -8.84 3.15
C ASP A 148 1.88 -7.95 4.03
N VAL A 149 2.79 -7.18 3.44
CA VAL A 149 3.67 -6.29 4.19
C VAL A 149 2.89 -5.17 4.88
N VAL A 150 1.87 -4.60 4.23
CA VAL A 150 0.98 -3.60 4.86
C VAL A 150 0.24 -4.23 6.05
N SER A 151 -0.28 -5.43 5.87
CA SER A 151 -0.99 -6.18 6.92
C SER A 151 -0.09 -6.54 8.09
N LEU A 152 1.09 -7.08 7.80
CA LEU A 152 2.11 -7.42 8.81
C LEU A 152 2.54 -6.20 9.62
N ARG A 153 2.69 -5.06 8.97
CA ARG A 153 3.03 -3.82 9.66
C ARG A 153 1.94 -3.39 10.64
N ALA A 154 0.67 -3.45 10.22
CA ALA A 154 -0.46 -3.16 11.11
C ALA A 154 -0.50 -4.11 12.31
N ILE A 155 -0.23 -5.40 12.09
CA ILE A 155 -0.16 -6.41 13.16
C ILE A 155 1.01 -6.11 14.10
N ALA A 156 2.19 -5.77 13.56
CA ALA A 156 3.37 -5.40 14.37
C ALA A 156 3.11 -4.18 15.26
N ASP A 157 2.44 -3.15 14.72
CA ASP A 157 2.08 -1.94 15.44
C ASP A 157 1.09 -2.23 16.60
N LEU A 158 0.11 -3.11 16.34
CA LEU A 158 -0.84 -3.55 17.37
C LEU A 158 -0.16 -4.40 18.45
N ALA A 159 0.73 -5.30 18.05
CA ALA A 159 1.51 -6.12 18.98
C ALA A 159 2.43 -5.27 19.86
N ALA A 160 3.09 -4.25 19.29
CA ALA A 160 3.92 -3.30 20.03
C ALA A 160 3.13 -2.49 21.09
N ARG A 161 1.81 -2.35 20.90
CA ARG A 161 0.89 -1.72 21.87
C ARG A 161 0.32 -2.68 22.90
N GLY A 162 0.80 -3.92 22.92
CA GLY A 162 0.35 -4.94 23.86
C GLY A 162 -0.94 -5.65 23.46
N ILE A 163 -1.44 -5.45 22.25
CA ILE A 163 -2.58 -6.21 21.74
C ILE A 163 -2.09 -7.57 21.29
N ARG A 164 -2.61 -8.61 21.92
CA ARG A 164 -2.20 -9.99 21.62
C ARG A 164 -2.72 -10.42 20.24
N PRO A 165 -1.86 -11.01 19.38
CA PRO A 165 -2.23 -11.44 18.03
C PRO A 165 -3.38 -12.45 17.98
N ASP A 166 -3.52 -13.29 19.00
CA ASP A 166 -4.62 -14.26 19.13
C ASP A 166 -6.01 -13.59 19.29
N VAL A 167 -6.05 -12.37 19.83
CA VAL A 167 -7.27 -11.58 19.94
C VAL A 167 -7.68 -11.00 18.57
N LEU A 168 -6.71 -10.62 17.74
CA LEU A 168 -6.95 -10.09 16.41
C LEU A 168 -7.64 -11.09 15.48
N ASN A 169 -7.27 -12.38 15.58
CA ASN A 169 -7.87 -13.43 14.76
C ASN A 169 -9.36 -13.63 15.04
N ARG A 170 -9.82 -13.37 16.27
CA ARG A 170 -11.25 -13.47 16.62
C ARG A 170 -12.08 -12.34 16.03
N SER A 171 -11.50 -11.15 15.91
CA SER A 171 -12.21 -9.97 15.39
C SER A 171 -12.31 -9.94 13.86
N LEU A 172 -11.49 -10.72 13.16
CA LEU A 172 -11.50 -10.80 11.69
C LEU A 172 -12.41 -11.92 11.15
N ARG A 173 -12.95 -12.79 12.01
CA ARG A 173 -13.84 -13.90 11.66
C ARG A 173 -15.31 -13.67 12.04
N GLY A 174 -15.66 -12.48 12.53
CA GLY A 174 -17.01 -12.09 12.91
C GLY A 174 -17.78 -11.33 11.81
#